data_03902ecde7612d8ae9529f444cc3b7b0
#
_entry.id   03902ecde7612d8ae9529f444cc3b7b0
#
_cell.length_a   1.000
_cell.length_b   1.000
_cell.length_c   1.000
_cell.angle_alpha   90.00
_cell.angle_beta   90.00
_cell.angle_gamma   90.00
#
_symmetry.space_group_name_H-M   'P 1'
#
loop_
_entity.id
_entity.type
_entity.pdbx_description
1 polymer ?
#
loop_
_entity_poly.entity_id
_entity_poly.type
_entity_poly.pdbx_seq_one_letter_code
_entity_poly.pdbx_strand_id
1 'polypeptide(L)'
;MSNCNIIIVGAGGHGRVCADVARRAGRNVTAFCDPAFSQATEILGIPVLANSERELFDDWPDATELFVAIGDNARRLAIASDACRRGIPLAVLIDPSAVISPSATLGDGVIAMPGVVVNAEAFVGRAALINTSAIVEHGARVGQGAHLGPGACLTGDTAVGARSFVGARATLLPGVHIGDDVSVGARAVVTRDAGDRSRLVGVPARPVRELRLIEPT
;
A
#
# COMPACT_ATOMS: atom_id res chain seq x y z
N MET A 1 -4.62 9.10 21.78
CA MET A 1 -4.73 8.21 20.60
C MET A 1 -5.65 7.08 21.00
N SER A 2 -6.73 6.84 20.27
CA SER A 2 -7.68 5.75 20.59
C SER A 2 -6.95 4.41 20.49
N ASN A 3 -7.05 3.63 21.56
CA ASN A 3 -6.43 2.30 21.65
C ASN A 3 -7.32 1.27 20.91
N CYS A 4 -7.70 1.59 19.65
CA CYS A 4 -8.53 0.70 18.86
C CYS A 4 -7.73 -0.54 18.45
N ASN A 5 -8.36 -1.70 18.56
CA ASN A 5 -7.83 -2.96 18.08
C ASN A 5 -7.72 -2.93 16.54
N ILE A 6 -6.82 -3.74 15.99
CA ILE A 6 -6.66 -3.89 14.54
C ILE A 6 -6.75 -5.37 14.20
N ILE A 7 -7.55 -5.68 13.18
CA ILE A 7 -7.51 -6.96 12.47
C ILE A 7 -6.85 -6.72 11.12
N ILE A 8 -5.88 -7.57 10.77
CA ILE A 8 -5.14 -7.48 9.50
C ILE A 8 -5.62 -8.58 8.56
N VAL A 9 -6.16 -8.22 7.41
CA VAL A 9 -6.48 -9.16 6.33
C VAL A 9 -5.22 -9.45 5.52
N GLY A 10 -4.82 -10.73 5.50
CA GLY A 10 -3.58 -11.23 4.91
C GLY A 10 -2.50 -11.50 5.95
N ALA A 11 -2.14 -12.79 6.12
CA ALA A 11 -1.17 -13.28 7.10
C ALA A 11 0.19 -13.66 6.50
N GLY A 12 0.40 -13.40 5.21
CA GLY A 12 1.65 -13.64 4.50
C GLY A 12 2.80 -12.72 4.94
N GLY A 13 3.89 -12.72 4.20
CA GLY A 13 5.08 -11.90 4.51
C GLY A 13 4.77 -10.41 4.68
N HIS A 14 3.95 -9.85 3.78
CA HIS A 14 3.54 -8.43 3.89
C HIS A 14 2.69 -8.17 5.14
N GLY A 15 1.75 -9.06 5.48
CA GLY A 15 0.93 -8.93 6.69
C GLY A 15 1.78 -8.88 7.96
N ARG A 16 2.84 -9.70 8.04
CA ARG A 16 3.78 -9.69 9.18
C ARG A 16 4.49 -8.35 9.30
N VAL A 17 4.96 -7.78 8.19
CA VAL A 17 5.60 -6.45 8.22
C VAL A 17 4.60 -5.37 8.64
N CYS A 18 3.35 -5.44 8.17
CA CYS A 18 2.29 -4.51 8.59
C CYS A 18 1.99 -4.61 10.10
N ALA A 19 1.98 -5.83 10.66
CA ALA A 19 1.82 -6.03 12.09
C ALA A 19 2.98 -5.44 12.90
N ASP A 20 4.22 -5.56 12.42
CA ASP A 20 5.37 -4.93 13.06
C ASP A 20 5.29 -3.40 13.02
N VAL A 21 4.85 -2.81 11.91
CA VAL A 21 4.60 -1.36 11.81
C VAL A 21 3.53 -0.94 12.82
N ALA A 22 2.40 -1.66 12.88
CA ALA A 22 1.33 -1.37 13.81
C ALA A 22 1.83 -1.40 15.27
N ARG A 23 2.58 -2.44 15.65
CA ARG A 23 3.15 -2.57 16.99
C ARG A 23 4.13 -1.45 17.34
N ARG A 24 5.03 -1.08 16.41
CA ARG A 24 5.93 0.06 16.61
C ARG A 24 5.19 1.38 16.75
N ALA A 25 4.06 1.52 16.07
CA ALA A 25 3.16 2.68 16.20
C ALA A 25 2.30 2.65 17.48
N GLY A 26 2.52 1.68 18.38
CA GLY A 26 1.76 1.53 19.63
C GLY A 26 0.33 1.03 19.42
N ARG A 27 0.03 0.39 18.29
CA ARG A 27 -1.29 -0.15 17.97
C ARG A 27 -1.39 -1.64 18.33
N ASN A 28 -2.55 -2.06 18.80
CA ASN A 28 -2.82 -3.44 19.19
C ASN A 28 -3.38 -4.25 18.01
N VAL A 29 -2.60 -5.20 17.49
CA VAL A 29 -3.06 -6.16 16.47
C VAL A 29 -3.61 -7.39 17.18
N THR A 30 -4.91 -7.63 17.06
CA THR A 30 -5.63 -8.71 17.78
C THR A 30 -5.75 -9.99 16.98
N ALA A 31 -5.79 -9.90 15.64
CA ALA A 31 -5.84 -11.07 14.78
C ALA A 31 -5.32 -10.76 13.36
N PHE A 32 -4.86 -11.80 12.69
CA PHE A 32 -4.87 -11.85 11.23
C PHE A 32 -6.15 -12.54 10.74
N CYS A 33 -6.59 -12.22 9.52
CA CYS A 33 -7.63 -12.95 8.81
C CYS A 33 -7.08 -13.42 7.47
N ASP A 34 -6.99 -14.74 7.30
CA ASP A 34 -6.45 -15.32 6.05
C ASP A 34 -6.95 -16.77 5.90
N PRO A 35 -7.79 -17.07 4.90
CA PRO A 35 -8.36 -18.42 4.71
C PRO A 35 -7.33 -19.47 4.25
N ALA A 36 -6.11 -19.07 3.91
CA ALA A 36 -5.05 -20.02 3.56
C ALA A 36 -4.41 -20.70 4.77
N PHE A 37 -4.77 -20.30 6.00
CA PHE A 37 -4.23 -20.85 7.24
C PHE A 37 -5.28 -21.69 7.99
N SER A 38 -4.83 -22.54 8.92
CA SER A 38 -5.72 -23.26 9.83
C SER A 38 -6.07 -22.41 11.05
N GLN A 39 -7.22 -22.69 11.69
CA GLN A 39 -7.72 -21.93 12.86
C GLN A 39 -6.78 -21.98 14.09
N ALA A 40 -5.90 -22.95 14.22
CA ALA A 40 -4.96 -23.05 15.33
C ALA A 40 -3.63 -22.34 15.07
N THR A 41 -3.52 -21.58 13.98
CA THR A 41 -2.27 -20.93 13.59
C THR A 41 -2.07 -19.61 14.34
N GLU A 42 -0.85 -19.41 14.85
CA GLU A 42 -0.39 -18.12 15.34
C GLU A 42 0.80 -17.61 14.52
N ILE A 43 0.83 -16.32 14.26
CA ILE A 43 1.92 -15.65 13.56
C ILE A 43 2.35 -14.45 14.40
N LEU A 44 3.61 -14.38 14.77
CA LEU A 44 4.15 -13.36 15.67
C LEU A 44 3.41 -13.30 17.03
N GLY A 45 2.87 -14.43 17.52
CA GLY A 45 2.03 -14.49 18.70
C GLY A 45 0.66 -13.84 18.53
N ILE A 46 0.19 -13.70 17.29
CA ILE A 46 -1.13 -13.19 16.93
C ILE A 46 -1.94 -14.33 16.33
N PRO A 47 -3.17 -14.59 16.78
CA PRO A 47 -4.01 -15.64 16.22
C PRO A 47 -4.39 -15.33 14.76
N VAL A 48 -4.53 -16.39 13.96
CA VAL A 48 -5.03 -16.29 12.58
C VAL A 48 -6.46 -16.81 12.53
N LEU A 49 -7.38 -15.95 12.13
CA LEU A 49 -8.76 -16.32 11.81
C LEU A 49 -8.76 -16.92 10.39
N ALA A 50 -9.13 -18.20 10.28
CA ALA A 50 -9.19 -18.92 9.01
C ALA A 50 -10.47 -18.59 8.21
N ASN A 51 -10.96 -17.38 8.33
CA ASN A 51 -12.16 -16.88 7.68
C ASN A 51 -11.79 -16.14 6.39
N SER A 52 -12.74 -16.11 5.45
CA SER A 52 -12.68 -15.13 4.38
C SER A 52 -12.96 -13.71 4.93
N GLU A 53 -12.51 -12.69 4.22
CA GLU A 53 -12.83 -11.29 4.55
C GLU A 53 -14.35 -11.06 4.62
N ARG A 54 -15.14 -11.74 3.81
CA ARG A 54 -16.60 -11.61 3.79
C ARG A 54 -17.24 -12.13 5.10
N GLU A 55 -16.85 -13.32 5.54
CA GLU A 55 -17.32 -13.90 6.80
C GLU A 55 -16.92 -13.02 7.99
N LEU A 56 -15.70 -12.48 7.97
CA LEU A 56 -15.24 -11.55 8.98
C LEU A 56 -16.08 -10.27 9.03
N PHE A 57 -16.46 -9.72 7.88
CA PHE A 57 -17.23 -8.47 7.79
C PHE A 57 -18.69 -8.63 8.20
N ASP A 58 -19.24 -9.83 8.13
CA ASP A 58 -20.63 -10.11 8.53
C ASP A 58 -20.78 -10.12 10.07
N ASP A 59 -19.68 -10.30 10.83
CA ASP A 59 -19.64 -10.26 12.30
C ASP A 59 -18.45 -9.40 12.78
N TRP A 60 -18.43 -8.13 12.36
CA TRP A 60 -17.32 -7.23 12.66
C TRP A 60 -17.29 -6.80 14.12
N PRO A 61 -16.16 -6.98 14.86
CA PRO A 61 -16.07 -6.61 16.26
C PRO A 61 -16.13 -5.11 16.50
N ASP A 62 -16.84 -4.68 17.54
CA ASP A 62 -16.88 -3.28 17.97
C ASP A 62 -15.48 -2.74 18.30
N ALA A 63 -15.30 -1.43 18.17
CA ALA A 63 -14.07 -0.70 18.49
C ALA A 63 -12.81 -1.28 17.79
N THR A 64 -12.98 -1.86 16.60
CA THR A 64 -11.91 -2.51 15.83
C THR A 64 -11.78 -1.85 14.47
N GLU A 65 -10.54 -1.61 14.03
CA GLU A 65 -10.21 -1.11 12.70
C GLU A 65 -9.66 -2.24 11.83
N LEU A 66 -9.91 -2.16 10.54
CA LEU A 66 -9.38 -3.08 9.54
C LEU A 66 -8.11 -2.53 8.92
N PHE A 67 -7.09 -3.37 8.74
CA PHE A 67 -6.01 -3.11 7.82
C PHE A 67 -5.91 -4.22 6.75
N VAL A 68 -5.77 -3.84 5.46
CA VAL A 68 -5.72 -4.79 4.34
C VAL A 68 -4.28 -4.94 3.85
N ALA A 69 -3.62 -6.04 4.24
CA ALA A 69 -2.23 -6.36 3.93
C ALA A 69 -2.09 -7.29 2.71
N ILE A 70 -2.80 -6.99 1.63
CA ILE A 70 -2.79 -7.75 0.38
C ILE A 70 -1.89 -7.04 -0.64
N GLY A 71 -0.94 -7.77 -1.24
CA GLY A 71 0.01 -7.22 -2.22
C GLY A 71 -0.64 -6.82 -3.55
N ASP A 72 -1.66 -7.53 -4.00
CA ASP A 72 -2.41 -7.18 -5.21
C ASP A 72 -3.18 -5.88 -5.00
N ASN A 73 -2.89 -4.88 -5.81
CA ASN A 73 -3.42 -3.53 -5.66
C ASN A 73 -4.94 -3.46 -5.88
N ALA A 74 -5.45 -4.19 -6.85
CA ALA A 74 -6.87 -4.20 -7.18
C ALA A 74 -7.67 -4.91 -6.07
N ARG A 75 -7.20 -6.07 -5.61
CA ARG A 75 -7.82 -6.82 -4.52
C ARG A 75 -7.77 -6.05 -3.21
N ARG A 76 -6.62 -5.45 -2.86
CA ARG A 76 -6.49 -4.61 -1.66
C ARG A 76 -7.50 -3.48 -1.65
N LEU A 77 -7.61 -2.74 -2.76
CA LEU A 77 -8.55 -1.63 -2.88
C LEU A 77 -10.01 -2.11 -2.85
N ALA A 78 -10.33 -3.26 -3.47
CA ALA A 78 -11.67 -3.82 -3.48
C ALA A 78 -12.12 -4.20 -2.05
N ILE A 79 -11.28 -4.90 -1.27
CA ILE A 79 -11.56 -5.27 0.12
C ILE A 79 -11.73 -4.01 0.99
N ALA A 80 -10.82 -3.05 0.88
CA ALA A 80 -10.91 -1.79 1.62
C ALA A 80 -12.18 -1.00 1.29
N SER A 81 -12.58 -0.98 0.01
CA SER A 81 -13.81 -0.31 -0.42
C SER A 81 -15.07 -1.03 0.05
N ASP A 82 -15.06 -2.36 0.12
CA ASP A 82 -16.19 -3.13 0.67
C ASP A 82 -16.34 -2.87 2.17
N ALA A 83 -15.25 -2.90 2.92
CA ALA A 83 -15.23 -2.55 4.34
C ALA A 83 -15.84 -1.15 4.60
N CYS A 84 -15.41 -0.15 3.82
CA CYS A 84 -15.96 1.21 3.94
C CYS A 84 -17.48 1.27 3.67
N ARG A 85 -17.99 0.54 2.66
CA ARG A 85 -19.44 0.48 2.38
C ARG A 85 -20.24 -0.12 3.53
N ARG A 86 -19.62 -1.00 4.31
CA ARG A 86 -20.21 -1.64 5.49
C ARG A 86 -20.02 -0.83 6.78
N GLY A 87 -19.37 0.35 6.70
CA GLY A 87 -19.09 1.20 7.85
C GLY A 87 -17.92 0.72 8.71
N ILE A 88 -17.12 -0.25 8.24
CA ILE A 88 -15.93 -0.75 8.94
C ILE A 88 -14.80 0.28 8.79
N PRO A 89 -14.24 0.81 9.89
CA PRO A 89 -13.18 1.80 9.82
C PRO A 89 -11.85 1.16 9.37
N LEU A 90 -11.11 1.87 8.53
CA LEU A 90 -9.79 1.42 8.06
C LEU A 90 -8.68 2.08 8.87
N ALA A 91 -7.76 1.27 9.38
CA ALA A 91 -6.58 1.75 10.08
C ALA A 91 -5.59 2.42 9.12
N VAL A 92 -5.08 3.58 9.48
CA VAL A 92 -3.89 4.19 8.87
C VAL A 92 -2.68 3.79 9.71
N LEU A 93 -1.70 3.15 9.10
CA LEU A 93 -0.48 2.69 9.76
C LEU A 93 0.70 3.56 9.34
N ILE A 94 1.30 4.25 10.30
CA ILE A 94 2.48 5.10 10.08
C ILE A 94 3.60 4.61 10.98
N ASP A 95 4.68 4.14 10.38
CA ASP A 95 5.87 3.77 11.14
C ASP A 95 6.44 5.00 11.87
N PRO A 96 6.87 4.88 13.12
CA PRO A 96 7.44 6.00 13.88
C PRO A 96 8.66 6.66 13.23
N SER A 97 9.36 5.95 12.34
CA SER A 97 10.48 6.50 11.57
C SER A 97 10.09 7.20 10.26
N ALA A 98 8.80 7.15 9.89
CA ALA A 98 8.31 7.88 8.73
C ALA A 98 8.16 9.38 9.04
N VAL A 99 8.49 10.21 8.07
CA VAL A 99 8.36 11.67 8.17
C VAL A 99 7.19 12.10 7.30
N ILE A 100 6.10 12.52 7.93
CA ILE A 100 4.88 12.96 7.24
C ILE A 100 4.70 14.45 7.48
N SER A 101 4.64 15.23 6.41
CA SER A 101 4.36 16.66 6.50
C SER A 101 2.98 16.93 7.12
N PRO A 102 2.83 17.93 7.99
CA PRO A 102 1.53 18.30 8.54
C PRO A 102 0.50 18.74 7.50
N SER A 103 0.93 19.19 6.33
CA SER A 103 0.06 19.58 5.21
C SER A 103 -0.23 18.44 4.23
N ALA A 104 0.39 17.26 4.41
CA ALA A 104 0.08 16.09 3.61
C ALA A 104 -1.25 15.46 4.02
N THR A 105 -1.95 14.86 3.06
CA THR A 105 -3.20 14.13 3.29
C THR A 105 -3.01 12.65 3.03
N LEU A 106 -3.29 11.82 4.04
CA LEU A 106 -3.30 10.36 3.91
C LEU A 106 -4.74 9.86 4.01
N GLY A 107 -5.16 9.07 3.02
CA GLY A 107 -6.47 8.42 3.02
C GLY A 107 -6.54 7.20 3.95
N ASP A 108 -7.76 6.73 4.19
CA ASP A 108 -8.02 5.56 5.04
C ASP A 108 -7.30 4.31 4.50
N GLY A 109 -6.82 3.45 5.40
CA GLY A 109 -6.13 2.21 5.02
C GLY A 109 -4.75 2.38 4.41
N VAL A 110 -4.17 3.58 4.44
CA VAL A 110 -2.80 3.84 3.99
C VAL A 110 -1.79 3.24 4.97
N ILE A 111 -0.68 2.74 4.44
CA ILE A 111 0.51 2.45 5.25
C ILE A 111 1.71 3.25 4.76
N ALA A 112 2.41 3.89 5.69
CA ALA A 112 3.75 4.44 5.51
C ALA A 112 4.75 3.57 6.27
N MET A 113 5.56 2.83 5.52
CA MET A 113 6.57 1.91 6.03
C MET A 113 7.77 2.65 6.64
N PRO A 114 8.74 1.95 7.29
CA PRO A 114 9.93 2.57 7.85
C PRO A 114 10.67 3.46 6.86
N GLY A 115 11.05 4.67 7.32
CA GLY A 115 11.84 5.62 6.57
C GLY A 115 11.14 6.29 5.39
N VAL A 116 9.82 6.15 5.28
CA VAL A 116 9.01 6.87 4.28
C VAL A 116 9.05 8.37 4.55
N VAL A 117 9.13 9.16 3.48
CA VAL A 117 8.97 10.62 3.54
C VAL A 117 7.78 11.03 2.67
N VAL A 118 6.83 11.76 3.25
CA VAL A 118 5.71 12.38 2.53
C VAL A 118 5.75 13.88 2.79
N ASN A 119 6.07 14.65 1.76
CA ASN A 119 6.32 16.08 1.85
C ASN A 119 5.05 16.94 1.74
N ALA A 120 5.25 18.27 1.79
CA ALA A 120 4.18 19.26 1.86
C ALA A 120 3.16 19.12 0.72
N GLU A 121 1.86 19.22 1.08
CA GLU A 121 0.73 19.19 0.14
C GLU A 121 0.60 17.89 -0.68
N ALA A 122 1.40 16.87 -0.37
CA ALA A 122 1.26 15.56 -1.00
C ALA A 122 -0.08 14.89 -0.61
N PHE A 123 -0.66 14.17 -1.55
CA PHE A 123 -1.91 13.42 -1.34
C PHE A 123 -1.67 11.93 -1.58
N VAL A 124 -2.05 11.10 -0.60
CA VAL A 124 -1.99 9.64 -0.69
C VAL A 124 -3.40 9.08 -0.55
N GLY A 125 -3.90 8.47 -1.60
CA GLY A 125 -5.26 7.93 -1.68
C GLY A 125 -5.47 6.67 -0.83
N ARG A 126 -6.74 6.33 -0.60
CA ARG A 126 -7.18 5.18 0.21
C ARG A 126 -6.45 3.89 -0.16
N ALA A 127 -6.11 3.10 0.86
CA ALA A 127 -5.46 1.80 0.73
C ALA A 127 -4.17 1.81 -0.13
N ALA A 128 -3.53 2.97 -0.30
CA ALA A 128 -2.22 3.03 -0.95
C ALA A 128 -1.15 2.49 0.00
N LEU A 129 -0.11 1.89 -0.59
CA LEU A 129 1.01 1.30 0.12
C LEU A 129 2.28 2.09 -0.23
N ILE A 130 2.84 2.78 0.76
CA ILE A 130 4.09 3.51 0.65
C ILE A 130 5.17 2.67 1.34
N ASN A 131 5.95 1.95 0.55
CA ASN A 131 6.87 0.93 1.06
C ASN A 131 8.16 1.57 1.61
N THR A 132 8.98 0.75 2.26
CA THR A 132 10.20 1.14 2.99
C THR A 132 11.03 2.18 2.22
N SER A 133 11.33 3.30 2.89
CA SER A 133 12.15 4.41 2.37
C SER A 133 11.67 5.01 1.03
N ALA A 134 10.40 4.83 0.67
CA ALA A 134 9.84 5.53 -0.48
C ALA A 134 9.62 7.02 -0.17
N ILE A 135 9.73 7.86 -1.18
CA ILE A 135 9.64 9.32 -1.08
C ILE A 135 8.48 9.80 -1.95
N VAL A 136 7.61 10.62 -1.36
CA VAL A 136 6.52 11.34 -2.02
C VAL A 136 6.77 12.83 -1.81
N GLU A 137 7.29 13.51 -2.82
CA GLU A 137 7.65 14.92 -2.74
C GLU A 137 6.42 15.84 -2.77
N HIS A 138 6.68 17.15 -2.54
CA HIS A 138 5.65 18.18 -2.45
C HIS A 138 4.70 18.16 -3.65
N GLY A 139 3.41 18.40 -3.42
CA GLY A 139 2.38 18.42 -4.47
C GLY A 139 2.10 17.07 -5.15
N ALA A 140 2.88 16.03 -4.86
CA ALA A 140 2.72 14.73 -5.50
C ALA A 140 1.42 14.03 -5.08
N ARG A 141 0.83 13.28 -5.99
CA ARG A 141 -0.45 12.58 -5.79
C ARG A 141 -0.31 11.08 -6.04
N VAL A 142 -0.70 10.29 -5.06
CA VAL A 142 -0.74 8.82 -5.14
C VAL A 142 -2.19 8.36 -5.14
N GLY A 143 -2.61 7.67 -6.19
CA GLY A 143 -3.98 7.19 -6.37
C GLY A 143 -4.36 6.06 -5.40
N GLN A 144 -5.68 5.82 -5.28
CA GLN A 144 -6.21 4.78 -4.40
C GLN A 144 -5.65 3.40 -4.76
N GLY A 145 -5.27 2.63 -3.75
CA GLY A 145 -4.72 1.29 -3.96
C GLY A 145 -3.39 1.25 -4.72
N ALA A 146 -2.75 2.38 -5.01
CA ALA A 146 -1.42 2.36 -5.62
C ALA A 146 -0.36 1.82 -4.65
N HIS A 147 0.75 1.34 -5.19
CA HIS A 147 1.86 0.81 -4.39
C HIS A 147 3.17 1.42 -4.87
N LEU A 148 3.82 2.16 -4.00
CA LEU A 148 5.19 2.61 -4.18
C LEU A 148 6.12 1.58 -3.55
N GLY A 149 6.91 0.89 -4.37
CA GLY A 149 7.88 -0.12 -3.93
C GLY A 149 9.02 0.48 -3.09
N PRO A 150 9.84 -0.36 -2.44
CA PRO A 150 10.93 0.10 -1.59
C PRO A 150 11.84 1.10 -2.29
N GLY A 151 12.06 2.26 -1.65
CA GLY A 151 12.91 3.33 -2.18
C GLY A 151 12.41 4.00 -3.47
N ALA A 152 11.18 3.79 -3.90
CA ALA A 152 10.58 4.53 -5.02
C ALA A 152 10.53 6.03 -4.71
N CYS A 153 10.76 6.87 -5.71
CA CYS A 153 10.81 8.32 -5.54
C CYS A 153 9.84 9.00 -6.52
N LEU A 154 8.82 9.64 -5.97
CA LEU A 154 7.96 10.58 -6.67
C LEU A 154 8.48 11.98 -6.41
N THR A 155 9.01 12.64 -7.44
CA THR A 155 9.48 14.02 -7.30
C THR A 155 8.32 15.01 -7.34
N GLY A 156 8.59 16.31 -7.19
CA GLY A 156 7.55 17.33 -7.04
C GLY A 156 6.49 17.30 -8.14
N ASP A 157 5.23 17.51 -7.74
CA ASP A 157 4.05 17.62 -8.61
C ASP A 157 3.78 16.41 -9.52
N THR A 158 4.29 15.24 -9.17
CA THR A 158 4.02 13.98 -9.90
C THR A 158 2.65 13.42 -9.56
N ALA A 159 2.05 12.64 -10.47
CA ALA A 159 0.83 11.90 -10.21
C ALA A 159 0.96 10.43 -10.60
N VAL A 160 0.50 9.56 -9.69
CA VAL A 160 0.39 8.12 -9.89
C VAL A 160 -1.08 7.74 -9.79
N GLY A 161 -1.64 7.18 -10.86
CA GLY A 161 -3.04 6.75 -10.91
C GLY A 161 -3.38 5.60 -9.98
N ALA A 162 -4.68 5.32 -9.85
CA ALA A 162 -5.18 4.27 -8.96
C ALA A 162 -4.62 2.88 -9.34
N ARG A 163 -4.39 2.03 -8.34
CA ARG A 163 -3.90 0.65 -8.48
C ARG A 163 -2.55 0.52 -9.17
N SER A 164 -1.90 1.62 -9.53
CA SER A 164 -0.59 1.59 -10.20
C SER A 164 0.52 1.14 -9.25
N PHE A 165 1.52 0.50 -9.82
CA PHE A 165 2.71 0.01 -9.11
C PHE A 165 3.96 0.73 -9.59
N VAL A 166 4.67 1.37 -8.67
CA VAL A 166 5.99 1.97 -8.93
C VAL A 166 7.04 1.07 -8.29
N GLY A 167 7.80 0.38 -9.11
CA GLY A 167 8.78 -0.63 -8.70
C GLY A 167 9.87 -0.07 -7.78
N ALA A 168 10.58 -0.98 -7.09
CA ALA A 168 11.63 -0.61 -6.16
C ALA A 168 12.67 0.33 -6.79
N ARG A 169 12.96 1.45 -6.11
CA ARG A 169 13.91 2.48 -6.55
C ARG A 169 13.62 3.09 -7.93
N ALA A 170 12.40 2.96 -8.44
CA ALA A 170 12.00 3.71 -9.62
C ALA A 170 11.76 5.18 -9.26
N THR A 171 12.01 6.07 -10.22
CA THR A 171 11.87 7.52 -10.05
C THR A 171 10.96 8.09 -11.12
N LEU A 172 10.00 8.92 -10.72
CA LEU A 172 9.24 9.79 -11.62
C LEU A 172 9.85 11.19 -11.56
N LEU A 173 10.18 11.78 -12.71
CA LEU A 173 10.72 13.14 -12.80
C LEU A 173 9.63 14.19 -12.51
N PRO A 174 9.99 15.43 -12.12
CA PRO A 174 9.03 16.46 -11.73
C PRO A 174 7.92 16.68 -12.77
N GLY A 175 6.68 16.78 -12.29
CA GLY A 175 5.50 17.00 -13.12
C GLY A 175 5.07 15.83 -13.98
N VAL A 176 5.69 14.65 -13.86
CA VAL A 176 5.28 13.45 -14.62
C VAL A 176 4.02 12.84 -14.04
N HIS A 177 3.04 12.54 -14.90
CA HIS A 177 1.79 11.89 -14.55
C HIS A 177 1.68 10.51 -15.21
N ILE A 178 1.38 9.48 -14.42
CA ILE A 178 1.06 8.14 -14.92
C ILE A 178 -0.38 7.77 -14.54
N GLY A 179 -1.08 7.12 -15.47
CA GLY A 179 -2.49 6.75 -15.33
C GLY A 179 -2.75 5.60 -14.36
N ASP A 180 -3.95 5.05 -14.43
CA ASP A 180 -4.41 3.92 -13.62
C ASP A 180 -3.82 2.59 -14.11
N ASP A 181 -3.65 1.63 -13.18
CA ASP A 181 -3.16 0.28 -13.49
C ASP A 181 -1.80 0.25 -14.22
N VAL A 182 -0.99 1.30 -14.07
CA VAL A 182 0.35 1.37 -14.65
C VAL A 182 1.33 0.55 -13.82
N SER A 183 2.26 -0.14 -14.47
CA SER A 183 3.36 -0.84 -13.82
C SER A 183 4.70 -0.25 -14.25
N VAL A 184 5.43 0.34 -13.30
CA VAL A 184 6.78 0.84 -13.49
C VAL A 184 7.77 -0.18 -12.93
N GLY A 185 8.69 -0.65 -13.76
CA GLY A 185 9.72 -1.61 -13.39
C GLY A 185 10.69 -1.04 -12.35
N ALA A 186 11.31 -1.93 -11.57
CA ALA A 186 12.34 -1.53 -10.61
C ALA A 186 13.47 -0.73 -11.28
N ARG A 187 13.96 0.32 -10.60
CA ARG A 187 15.01 1.24 -11.07
C ARG A 187 14.71 1.97 -12.38
N ALA A 188 13.48 1.96 -12.86
CA ALA A 188 13.11 2.76 -14.03
C ALA A 188 13.09 4.25 -13.71
N VAL A 189 13.45 5.09 -14.68
CA VAL A 189 13.33 6.55 -14.58
C VAL A 189 12.28 7.02 -15.59
N VAL A 190 11.10 7.37 -15.07
CA VAL A 190 9.97 7.84 -15.88
C VAL A 190 10.15 9.33 -16.13
N THR A 191 10.32 9.69 -17.41
CA THR A 191 10.65 11.05 -17.87
C THR A 191 9.51 11.72 -18.62
N ARG A 192 8.38 11.04 -18.82
CA ARG A 192 7.20 11.52 -19.56
C ARG A 192 5.96 10.85 -19.04
N ASP A 193 4.82 11.47 -19.25
CA ASP A 193 3.52 10.93 -18.94
C ASP A 193 3.27 9.59 -19.62
N ALA A 194 2.46 8.76 -18.95
CA ALA A 194 2.03 7.47 -19.50
C ALA A 194 0.55 7.23 -19.19
N GLY A 195 -0.18 6.78 -20.20
CA GLY A 195 -1.60 6.43 -20.06
C GLY A 195 -1.81 5.15 -19.26
N ASP A 196 -3.08 4.88 -18.96
CA ASP A 196 -3.53 3.72 -18.20
C ASP A 196 -2.96 2.40 -18.73
N ARG A 197 -2.77 1.44 -17.83
CA ARG A 197 -2.31 0.08 -18.11
C ARG A 197 -0.97 -0.01 -18.84
N SER A 198 -0.21 1.07 -18.85
CA SER A 198 1.14 1.07 -19.41
C SER A 198 2.10 0.24 -18.55
N ARG A 199 3.05 -0.43 -19.20
CA ARG A 199 4.19 -1.08 -18.54
C ARG A 199 5.47 -0.36 -18.93
N LEU A 200 6.17 0.22 -17.96
CA LEU A 200 7.32 1.10 -18.19
C LEU A 200 8.57 0.47 -17.58
N VAL A 201 9.65 0.35 -18.35
CA VAL A 201 10.94 -0.17 -17.84
C VAL A 201 12.12 0.60 -18.44
N GLY A 202 13.23 0.63 -17.70
CA GLY A 202 14.51 1.16 -18.16
C GLY A 202 14.79 2.61 -17.76
N VAL A 203 15.97 3.09 -18.19
CA VAL A 203 16.49 4.45 -17.96
C VAL A 203 16.97 5.03 -19.29
N PRO A 204 16.21 5.96 -19.89
CA PRO A 204 14.89 6.43 -19.52
C PRO A 204 13.83 5.32 -19.72
N ALA A 205 12.76 5.35 -18.93
CA ALA A 205 11.68 4.35 -19.04
C ALA A 205 10.95 4.42 -20.37
N ARG A 206 10.64 3.25 -20.93
CA ARG A 206 9.91 3.10 -22.18
C ARG A 206 8.79 2.08 -22.01
N PRO A 207 7.65 2.25 -22.71
CA PRO A 207 6.61 1.25 -22.72
C PRO A 207 7.11 -0.08 -23.31
N VAL A 208 6.75 -1.18 -22.67
CA VAL A 208 6.95 -2.53 -23.20
C VAL A 208 5.61 -3.19 -23.43
N ARG A 209 5.43 -3.81 -24.62
CA ARG A 209 4.16 -4.47 -24.99
C ARG A 209 3.99 -5.83 -24.33
N GLU A 210 5.08 -6.57 -24.10
CA GLU A 210 5.14 -7.83 -23.34
C GLU A 210 6.54 -8.01 -22.77
N LEU A 211 6.62 -8.35 -21.47
CA LEU A 211 7.81 -8.98 -20.93
C LEU A 211 7.68 -10.47 -21.28
N ARG A 212 8.33 -10.95 -22.34
CA ARG A 212 8.59 -12.39 -22.44
C ARG A 212 9.52 -12.73 -21.32
N LEU A 213 9.00 -13.46 -20.32
CA LEU A 213 9.86 -14.13 -19.36
C LEU A 213 10.73 -15.08 -20.17
N ILE A 214 12.06 -14.90 -20.10
CA ILE A 214 12.99 -15.88 -20.62
C ILE A 214 12.79 -17.10 -19.72
N GLU A 215 12.19 -18.16 -20.26
CA GLU A 215 12.14 -19.43 -19.55
C GLU A 215 13.59 -19.89 -19.33
N PRO A 216 13.95 -20.27 -18.10
CA PRO A 216 15.27 -20.83 -17.87
C PRO A 216 15.41 -22.13 -18.70
N THR A 217 16.40 -22.17 -19.56
CA THR A 217 16.82 -23.35 -20.33
C THR A 217 17.37 -24.42 -19.39
#